data_236751d55c89eab679695f097ec4ec7a
#
_entry.id   236751d55c89eab679695f097ec4ec7a
#
_cell.length_a   1.000
_cell.length_b   1.000
_cell.length_c   1.000
_cell.angle_alpha   90.00
_cell.angle_beta   90.00
_cell.angle_gamma   90.00
#
_symmetry.space_group_name_H-M   'P 1'
#
loop_
_entity.id
_entity.type
_entity.pdbx_description
1 polymer ?
#
loop_
_entity_poly.entity_id
_entity_poly.type
_entity_poly.pdbx_seq_one_letter_code
_entity_poly.pdbx_strand_id
1 'polypeptide(L)'
;MSSHEAPGVAHTASTIEFDAVTKRYPALAGGRRDAPPAVESFSARLPAGTVTVLLGSSGCGKTTLLRMVNRMVDPTEGRILLDGEDVRDRDPVALRRSIGYVMQNAGLLPHRRVIANITLVPRLDGVDRRRARDRALELIDMLGLDRDLAQRYPHQLSGGQAQRVGVARALAADPGVLLMDEPFGAVDPLVRRELQRELIRIQADLAKTIVFVTHDVDEALLLGDEVILLSEGARIAQRGTGAELVADPADDFVARFLGLDDSERALRLHEIAGRHVVQDAVGRTLGVLDAAEDALAAAHPHEAVGT
;
A
#
# COMPACT_ATOMS: atom_id res chain seq x y z
N MET A 1 25.80 25.23 -30.06
CA MET A 1 25.92 24.09 -29.11
C MET A 1 24.63 24.10 -28.34
N SER A 2 23.64 23.36 -28.84
CA SER A 2 22.30 23.27 -28.21
C SER A 2 22.33 22.22 -27.12
N SER A 3 22.16 22.67 -25.89
CA SER A 3 21.95 21.81 -24.72
C SER A 3 20.60 21.11 -24.88
N HIS A 4 20.60 19.83 -25.16
CA HIS A 4 19.43 18.98 -25.03
C HIS A 4 19.08 18.88 -23.54
N GLU A 5 18.11 19.71 -23.11
CA GLU A 5 17.32 19.43 -21.91
C GLU A 5 16.48 18.19 -22.18
N ALA A 6 16.88 17.08 -21.58
CA ALA A 6 15.98 15.93 -21.49
C ALA A 6 14.86 16.31 -20.51
N PRO A 7 13.58 16.37 -20.93
CA PRO A 7 12.47 16.56 -20.00
C PRO A 7 12.48 15.36 -19.07
N GLY A 8 12.38 15.60 -17.75
CA GLY A 8 12.07 14.55 -16.79
C GLY A 8 10.78 13.87 -17.26
N VAL A 9 10.89 12.62 -17.67
CA VAL A 9 9.72 11.83 -18.09
C VAL A 9 8.88 11.61 -16.85
N ALA A 10 7.73 12.29 -16.77
CA ALA A 10 6.72 11.97 -15.77
C ALA A 10 6.27 10.53 -16.07
N HIS A 11 6.58 9.60 -15.17
CA HIS A 11 6.13 8.23 -15.33
C HIS A 11 4.64 8.17 -15.04
N THR A 12 3.85 7.84 -16.07
CA THR A 12 2.43 7.52 -15.92
C THR A 12 2.27 6.28 -15.03
N ALA A 13 1.13 6.18 -14.35
CA ALA A 13 0.80 4.99 -13.58
C ALA A 13 0.87 3.73 -14.45
N SER A 14 1.43 2.66 -13.90
CA SER A 14 1.68 1.40 -14.64
C SER A 14 0.84 0.26 -14.10
N THR A 15 0.34 -0.59 -14.99
CA THR A 15 -0.32 -1.84 -14.62
C THR A 15 0.72 -2.88 -14.21
N ILE A 16 0.45 -3.62 -13.14
CA ILE A 16 1.27 -4.76 -12.71
C ILE A 16 0.47 -6.05 -12.91
N GLU A 17 1.09 -7.06 -13.53
CA GLU A 17 0.46 -8.36 -13.71
C GLU A 17 1.40 -9.47 -13.22
N PHE A 18 0.87 -10.35 -12.37
CA PHE A 18 1.49 -11.57 -11.93
C PHE A 18 0.87 -12.73 -12.72
N ASP A 19 1.68 -13.51 -13.42
CA ASP A 19 1.25 -14.63 -14.25
C ASP A 19 1.86 -15.92 -13.71
N ALA A 20 1.05 -16.69 -12.96
CA ALA A 20 1.38 -17.98 -12.33
C ALA A 20 2.70 -17.96 -11.55
N VAL A 21 2.94 -16.90 -10.77
CA VAL A 21 4.19 -16.69 -10.07
C VAL A 21 4.36 -17.63 -8.90
N THR A 22 5.47 -18.38 -8.90
CA THR A 22 5.89 -19.24 -7.78
C THR A 22 7.24 -18.81 -7.26
N LYS A 23 7.41 -18.81 -5.93
CA LYS A 23 8.71 -18.57 -5.29
C LYS A 23 9.03 -19.62 -4.25
N ARG A 24 10.10 -20.37 -4.51
CA ARG A 24 10.72 -21.29 -3.56
C ARG A 24 12.08 -20.74 -3.15
N TYR A 25 12.31 -20.63 -1.85
CA TYR A 25 13.63 -20.29 -1.34
C TYR A 25 14.43 -21.58 -1.15
N PRO A 26 15.75 -21.57 -1.42
CA PRO A 26 16.61 -22.72 -1.12
C PRO A 26 16.50 -23.08 0.36
N ALA A 27 16.46 -24.35 0.67
CA ALA A 27 16.54 -24.81 2.06
C ALA A 27 17.88 -24.34 2.66
N LEU A 28 17.84 -23.73 3.82
CA LEU A 28 19.06 -23.45 4.60
C LEU A 28 19.76 -24.77 4.92
N ALA A 29 21.08 -24.75 5.05
CA ALA A 29 21.87 -25.93 5.36
C ALA A 29 21.31 -26.60 6.63
N GLY A 30 20.79 -27.84 6.49
CA GLY A 30 20.08 -28.57 7.54
C GLY A 30 18.56 -28.41 7.57
N GLY A 31 17.97 -27.58 6.70
CA GLY A 31 16.52 -27.41 6.58
C GLY A 31 15.85 -28.51 5.74
N ARG A 32 14.53 -28.64 5.90
CA ARG A 32 13.71 -29.58 5.10
C ARG A 32 13.80 -29.20 3.62
N ARG A 33 14.19 -30.16 2.77
CA ARG A 33 14.22 -29.98 1.29
C ARG A 33 12.83 -29.73 0.69
N ASP A 34 11.76 -30.09 1.42
CA ASP A 34 10.35 -29.98 1.00
C ASP A 34 9.60 -28.84 1.71
N ALA A 35 10.28 -27.71 2.00
CA ALA A 35 9.58 -26.55 2.54
C ALA A 35 8.55 -26.05 1.50
N PRO A 36 7.31 -25.68 1.93
CA PRO A 36 6.31 -25.12 1.04
C PRO A 36 6.83 -23.85 0.38
N PRO A 37 6.36 -23.52 -0.82
CA PRO A 37 6.76 -22.30 -1.50
C PRO A 37 6.29 -21.08 -0.69
N ALA A 38 7.10 -20.02 -0.68
CA ALA A 38 6.70 -18.75 -0.07
C ALA A 38 5.58 -18.06 -0.88
N VAL A 39 5.50 -18.33 -2.18
CA VAL A 39 4.43 -17.94 -3.10
C VAL A 39 4.15 -19.13 -4.00
N GLU A 40 2.88 -19.52 -4.12
CA GLU A 40 2.45 -20.69 -4.90
C GLU A 40 1.47 -20.27 -5.99
N SER A 41 1.95 -20.28 -7.26
CA SER A 41 1.13 -20.02 -8.46
C SER A 41 0.22 -18.79 -8.37
N PHE A 42 0.75 -17.69 -7.84
CA PHE A 42 -0.01 -16.46 -7.68
C PHE A 42 -0.25 -15.76 -9.03
N SER A 43 -1.52 -15.44 -9.32
CA SER A 43 -1.91 -14.69 -10.51
C SER A 43 -2.85 -13.57 -10.11
N ALA A 44 -2.50 -12.33 -10.48
CA ALA A 44 -3.34 -11.16 -10.26
C ALA A 44 -2.92 -10.03 -11.21
N ARG A 45 -3.88 -9.22 -11.61
CA ARG A 45 -3.64 -7.97 -12.32
C ARG A 45 -4.03 -6.82 -11.41
N LEU A 46 -3.09 -5.90 -11.18
CA LEU A 46 -3.26 -4.70 -10.36
C LEU A 46 -3.41 -3.52 -11.31
N PRO A 47 -4.56 -2.82 -11.29
CA PRO A 47 -4.84 -1.73 -12.22
C PRO A 47 -3.91 -0.53 -12.02
N ALA A 48 -3.64 0.19 -13.11
CA ALA A 48 -2.88 1.43 -13.06
C ALA A 48 -3.66 2.52 -12.29
N GLY A 49 -2.95 3.33 -11.50
CA GLY A 49 -3.53 4.48 -10.81
C GLY A 49 -4.37 4.15 -9.58
N THR A 50 -4.37 2.90 -9.13
CA THR A 50 -5.12 2.44 -7.96
C THR A 50 -4.20 2.02 -6.82
N VAL A 51 -4.77 1.99 -5.60
CA VAL A 51 -4.14 1.39 -4.41
C VAL A 51 -4.63 -0.05 -4.28
N THR A 52 -3.78 -1.01 -4.58
CA THR A 52 -4.05 -2.42 -4.28
C THR A 52 -3.37 -2.81 -2.97
N VAL A 53 -4.14 -3.26 -2.00
CA VAL A 53 -3.63 -3.73 -0.71
C VAL A 53 -3.48 -5.24 -0.71
N LEU A 54 -2.27 -5.73 -0.41
CA LEU A 54 -2.00 -7.12 -0.11
C LEU A 54 -2.12 -7.31 1.42
N LEU A 55 -3.23 -7.88 1.86
CA LEU A 55 -3.55 -8.13 3.26
C LEU A 55 -3.28 -9.59 3.61
N GLY A 56 -2.87 -9.89 4.84
CA GLY A 56 -2.71 -11.27 5.31
C GLY A 56 -1.76 -11.40 6.50
N SER A 57 -1.66 -12.59 7.09
CA SER A 57 -0.79 -12.86 8.24
C SER A 57 0.70 -12.71 7.90
N SER A 58 1.53 -12.55 8.94
CA SER A 58 2.99 -12.53 8.76
C SER A 58 3.47 -13.85 8.15
N GLY A 59 4.37 -13.75 7.16
CA GLY A 59 4.95 -14.93 6.49
C GLY A 59 4.10 -15.51 5.35
N CYS A 60 2.88 -15.02 5.07
CA CYS A 60 2.06 -15.57 3.99
C CYS A 60 2.56 -15.29 2.55
N GLY A 61 3.62 -14.47 2.37
CA GLY A 61 4.23 -14.21 1.05
C GLY A 61 4.13 -12.79 0.52
N LYS A 62 3.44 -11.86 1.19
CA LYS A 62 3.20 -10.46 0.75
C LYS A 62 4.48 -9.72 0.35
N THR A 63 5.45 -9.63 1.26
CA THR A 63 6.74 -8.98 1.02
C THR A 63 7.51 -9.65 -0.12
N THR A 64 7.36 -10.96 -0.30
CA THR A 64 7.97 -11.69 -1.40
C THR A 64 7.36 -11.26 -2.74
N LEU A 65 6.03 -11.18 -2.83
CA LEU A 65 5.33 -10.64 -4.01
C LEU A 65 5.82 -9.23 -4.32
N LEU A 66 5.85 -8.35 -3.33
CA LEU A 66 6.28 -6.97 -3.50
C LEU A 66 7.72 -6.89 -4.05
N ARG A 67 8.65 -7.68 -3.47
CA ARG A 67 10.07 -7.70 -3.87
C ARG A 67 10.32 -8.32 -5.24
N MET A 68 9.38 -9.10 -5.75
CA MET A 68 9.49 -9.64 -7.10
C MET A 68 9.14 -8.58 -8.16
N VAL A 69 8.27 -7.61 -7.88
CA VAL A 69 7.93 -6.54 -8.83
C VAL A 69 9.17 -5.71 -9.20
N ASN A 70 10.03 -5.39 -8.23
CA ASN A 70 11.24 -4.60 -8.46
C ASN A 70 12.51 -5.47 -8.65
N ARG A 71 12.35 -6.79 -8.84
CA ARG A 71 13.45 -7.75 -9.03
C ARG A 71 14.50 -7.72 -7.91
N MET A 72 14.12 -7.42 -6.66
CA MET A 72 14.95 -7.75 -5.50
C MET A 72 15.00 -9.26 -5.27
N VAL A 73 13.95 -9.96 -5.70
CA VAL A 73 13.82 -11.42 -5.71
C VAL A 73 13.26 -11.82 -7.06
N ASP A 74 13.89 -12.75 -7.76
CA ASP A 74 13.31 -13.30 -8.99
C ASP A 74 12.35 -14.45 -8.65
N PRO A 75 11.23 -14.61 -9.39
CA PRO A 75 10.36 -15.76 -9.26
C PRO A 75 11.11 -17.05 -9.66
N THR A 76 10.69 -18.19 -9.09
CA THR A 76 11.19 -19.51 -9.49
C THR A 76 10.48 -19.98 -10.75
N GLU A 77 9.19 -19.68 -10.86
CA GLU A 77 8.33 -19.98 -12.00
C GLU A 77 7.37 -18.83 -12.24
N GLY A 78 6.79 -18.74 -13.44
CA GLY A 78 5.91 -17.68 -13.84
C GLY A 78 6.67 -16.39 -14.19
N ARG A 79 5.94 -15.30 -14.34
CA ARG A 79 6.50 -13.98 -14.72
C ARG A 79 5.71 -12.84 -14.13
N ILE A 80 6.33 -11.67 -14.10
CA ILE A 80 5.70 -10.41 -13.69
C ILE A 80 5.84 -9.43 -14.82
N LEU A 81 4.71 -8.84 -15.21
CA LEU A 81 4.66 -7.86 -16.28
C LEU A 81 4.40 -6.48 -15.70
N LEU A 82 5.11 -5.49 -16.20
CA LEU A 82 4.89 -4.07 -15.93
C LEU A 82 4.51 -3.41 -17.25
N ASP A 83 3.25 -2.99 -17.41
CA ASP A 83 2.66 -2.51 -18.67
C ASP A 83 2.78 -3.53 -19.82
N GLY A 84 2.65 -4.82 -19.50
CA GLY A 84 2.73 -5.93 -20.46
C GLY A 84 4.15 -6.37 -20.81
N GLU A 85 5.20 -5.71 -20.32
CA GLU A 85 6.60 -6.08 -20.50
C GLU A 85 7.11 -6.88 -19.29
N ASP A 86 7.76 -8.02 -19.52
CA ASP A 86 8.36 -8.83 -18.44
C ASP A 86 9.46 -8.04 -17.74
N VAL A 87 9.36 -7.92 -16.42
CA VAL A 87 10.37 -7.19 -15.63
C VAL A 87 11.77 -7.78 -15.77
N ARG A 88 11.91 -9.04 -16.18
CA ARG A 88 13.21 -9.70 -16.43
C ARG A 88 13.91 -9.19 -17.67
N ASP A 89 13.16 -8.63 -18.62
CA ASP A 89 13.71 -8.08 -19.88
C ASP A 89 14.28 -6.67 -19.69
N ARG A 90 13.98 -6.02 -18.55
CA ARG A 90 14.49 -4.71 -18.19
C ARG A 90 15.83 -4.80 -17.45
N ASP A 91 16.69 -3.80 -17.62
CA ASP A 91 17.86 -3.64 -16.74
C ASP A 91 17.42 -3.50 -15.27
N PRO A 92 17.94 -4.35 -14.37
CA PRO A 92 17.46 -4.37 -12.98
C PRO A 92 17.72 -3.05 -12.22
N VAL A 93 18.75 -2.29 -12.59
CA VAL A 93 19.07 -1.01 -11.95
C VAL A 93 18.11 0.06 -12.44
N ALA A 94 17.86 0.13 -13.74
CA ALA A 94 16.89 1.04 -14.33
C ALA A 94 15.47 0.76 -13.80
N LEU A 95 15.05 -0.51 -13.74
CA LEU A 95 13.76 -0.92 -13.17
C LEU A 95 13.61 -0.46 -11.71
N ARG A 96 14.59 -0.70 -10.85
CA ARG A 96 14.54 -0.29 -9.43
C ARG A 96 14.53 1.22 -9.23
N ARG A 97 15.08 1.99 -10.17
CA ARG A 97 15.01 3.45 -10.13
C ARG A 97 13.67 4.01 -10.59
N SER A 98 12.98 3.30 -11.51
CA SER A 98 11.65 3.69 -11.99
C SER A 98 10.52 3.33 -11.04
N ILE A 99 10.79 2.55 -9.98
CA ILE A 99 9.82 2.11 -8.97
C ILE A 99 10.19 2.74 -7.62
N GLY A 100 9.24 3.45 -7.01
CA GLY A 100 9.37 3.92 -5.63
C GLY A 100 9.23 2.76 -4.64
N TYR A 101 10.10 2.70 -3.63
CA TYR A 101 10.02 1.66 -2.59
C TYR A 101 10.07 2.27 -1.20
N VAL A 102 9.02 2.05 -0.41
CA VAL A 102 8.90 2.46 0.98
C VAL A 102 9.04 1.22 1.87
N MET A 103 10.07 1.20 2.70
CA MET A 103 10.39 0.08 3.59
C MET A 103 9.74 0.30 4.96
N GLN A 104 9.49 -0.78 5.68
CA GLN A 104 8.94 -0.76 7.04
C GLN A 104 9.72 0.17 8.00
N ASN A 105 11.03 0.21 7.92
CA ASN A 105 11.90 1.04 8.75
C ASN A 105 12.44 2.27 8.00
N ALA A 106 11.67 2.87 7.08
CA ALA A 106 12.06 3.99 6.21
C ALA A 106 13.36 3.75 5.39
N GLY A 107 14.30 2.95 5.86
CA GLY A 107 15.54 2.57 5.17
C GLY A 107 16.43 3.76 4.77
N LEU A 108 16.43 4.84 5.55
CA LEU A 108 17.23 6.01 5.27
C LEU A 108 18.72 5.73 5.48
N LEU A 109 19.57 6.34 4.63
CA LEU A 109 21.01 6.28 4.76
C LEU A 109 21.45 7.11 5.97
N PRO A 110 21.97 6.51 7.07
CA PRO A 110 22.16 7.18 8.35
C PRO A 110 23.26 8.26 8.29
N HIS A 111 24.20 8.11 7.37
CA HIS A 111 25.32 9.05 7.15
C HIS A 111 25.00 10.18 6.16
N ARG A 112 23.77 10.23 5.63
CA ARG A 112 23.30 11.27 4.73
C ARG A 112 22.20 12.10 5.36
N ARG A 113 22.20 13.41 5.07
CA ARG A 113 21.12 14.31 5.48
C ARG A 113 19.81 13.95 4.80
N VAL A 114 18.69 14.40 5.35
CA VAL A 114 17.33 14.20 4.78
C VAL A 114 17.28 14.59 3.30
N ILE A 115 17.71 15.80 2.97
CA ILE A 115 17.72 16.27 1.57
C ILE A 115 18.55 15.36 0.65
N ALA A 116 19.65 14.82 1.13
CA ALA A 116 20.52 13.93 0.35
C ALA A 116 19.95 12.50 0.25
N ASN A 117 19.12 12.08 1.20
CA ASN A 117 18.34 10.84 1.10
C ASN A 117 17.26 10.98 0.02
N ILE A 118 16.50 12.07 0.02
CA ILE A 118 15.41 12.30 -0.93
C ILE A 118 15.94 12.46 -2.36
N THR A 119 17.01 13.24 -2.55
CA THR A 119 17.57 13.52 -3.87
C THR A 119 18.41 12.37 -4.45
N LEU A 120 18.56 11.25 -3.76
CA LEU A 120 19.49 10.18 -4.14
C LEU A 120 19.15 9.61 -5.52
N VAL A 121 17.93 9.12 -5.73
CA VAL A 121 17.53 8.47 -6.99
C VAL A 121 17.55 9.48 -8.15
N PRO A 122 16.89 10.65 -8.07
CA PRO A 122 16.98 11.65 -9.14
C PRO A 122 18.42 12.00 -9.54
N ARG A 123 19.33 12.09 -8.57
CA ARG A 123 20.75 12.38 -8.85
C ARG A 123 21.46 11.22 -9.56
N LEU A 124 21.09 9.97 -9.27
CA LEU A 124 21.60 8.79 -9.98
C LEU A 124 21.07 8.71 -11.41
N ASP A 125 19.90 9.28 -11.68
CA ASP A 125 19.30 9.39 -13.02
C ASP A 125 19.76 10.65 -13.78
N GLY A 126 20.74 11.37 -13.24
CA GLY A 126 21.35 12.51 -13.92
C GLY A 126 20.57 13.82 -13.80
N VAL A 127 19.51 13.87 -12.99
CA VAL A 127 18.76 15.13 -12.73
C VAL A 127 19.69 16.17 -12.11
N ASP A 128 19.64 17.39 -12.60
CA ASP A 128 20.42 18.51 -12.06
C ASP A 128 20.23 18.68 -10.56
N ARG A 129 21.31 19.08 -9.87
CA ARG A 129 21.32 19.21 -8.42
C ARG A 129 20.26 20.20 -7.89
N ARG A 130 20.06 21.32 -8.59
CA ARG A 130 19.08 22.32 -8.20
C ARG A 130 17.67 21.80 -8.37
N ARG A 131 17.34 21.24 -9.53
CA ARG A 131 16.01 20.62 -9.79
C ARG A 131 15.69 19.50 -8.81
N ALA A 132 16.64 18.58 -8.55
CA ALA A 132 16.46 17.52 -7.58
C ALA A 132 16.21 18.07 -6.16
N ARG A 133 16.93 19.13 -5.77
CA ARG A 133 16.73 19.81 -4.48
C ARG A 133 15.38 20.49 -4.39
N ASP A 134 14.97 21.22 -5.42
CA ASP A 134 13.69 21.94 -5.45
C ASP A 134 12.54 20.92 -5.33
N ARG A 135 12.58 19.81 -6.11
CA ARG A 135 11.61 18.72 -5.99
C ARG A 135 11.59 18.08 -4.61
N ALA A 136 12.74 17.88 -3.97
CA ALA A 136 12.81 17.33 -2.62
C ALA A 136 12.18 18.28 -1.58
N LEU A 137 12.31 19.59 -1.73
CA LEU A 137 11.66 20.57 -0.84
C LEU A 137 10.15 20.60 -1.06
N GLU A 138 9.66 20.51 -2.30
CA GLU A 138 8.24 20.36 -2.60
C GLU A 138 7.63 19.13 -1.92
N LEU A 139 8.34 17.98 -1.97
CA LEU A 139 7.89 16.76 -1.31
C LEU A 139 7.93 16.85 0.22
N ILE A 140 8.89 17.56 0.78
CA ILE A 140 8.94 17.84 2.22
C ILE A 140 7.70 18.63 2.63
N ASP A 141 7.34 19.69 1.89
CA ASP A 141 6.13 20.49 2.17
C ASP A 141 4.85 19.66 1.97
N MET A 142 4.75 18.90 0.86
CA MET A 142 3.61 18.04 0.53
C MET A 142 3.32 17.03 1.64
N LEU A 143 4.37 16.50 2.28
CA LEU A 143 4.29 15.52 3.36
C LEU A 143 4.20 16.17 4.75
N GLY A 144 3.91 17.46 4.84
CA GLY A 144 3.74 18.17 6.11
C GLY A 144 4.99 18.16 7.00
N LEU A 145 6.18 18.11 6.39
CA LEU A 145 7.45 18.19 7.10
C LEU A 145 7.97 19.63 7.10
N ASP A 146 8.59 20.03 8.22
CA ASP A 146 9.30 21.30 8.29
C ASP A 146 10.54 21.26 7.38
N ARG A 147 10.73 22.31 6.57
CA ARG A 147 11.89 22.47 5.69
C ARG A 147 13.23 22.44 6.43
N ASP A 148 13.26 22.83 7.68
CA ASP A 148 14.46 22.77 8.52
C ASP A 148 14.96 21.33 8.72
N LEU A 149 14.07 20.34 8.60
CA LEU A 149 14.45 18.93 8.65
C LEU A 149 15.35 18.50 7.50
N ALA A 150 15.33 19.24 6.37
CA ALA A 150 16.14 18.93 5.19
C ALA A 150 17.65 18.80 5.50
N GLN A 151 18.14 19.54 6.50
CA GLN A 151 19.55 19.55 6.90
C GLN A 151 19.88 18.55 8.02
N ARG A 152 18.87 17.93 8.65
CA ARG A 152 19.06 16.94 9.72
C ARG A 152 19.50 15.58 9.17
N TYR A 153 20.03 14.77 10.06
CA TYR A 153 20.34 13.37 9.81
C TYR A 153 19.20 12.46 10.30
N PRO A 154 19.07 11.21 9.79
CA PRO A 154 18.00 10.30 10.17
C PRO A 154 17.86 10.07 11.68
N HIS A 155 18.96 9.97 12.43
CA HIS A 155 18.95 9.79 13.88
C HIS A 155 18.38 10.99 14.66
N GLN A 156 18.15 12.12 14.02
CA GLN A 156 17.58 13.34 14.61
C GLN A 156 16.08 13.48 14.32
N LEU A 157 15.48 12.47 13.68
CA LEU A 157 14.07 12.45 13.29
C LEU A 157 13.26 11.56 14.24
N SER A 158 11.99 11.91 14.46
CA SER A 158 11.03 10.96 15.02
C SER A 158 10.74 9.82 14.02
N GLY A 159 10.18 8.70 14.49
CA GLY A 159 9.81 7.58 13.62
C GLY A 159 8.88 8.00 12.48
N GLY A 160 7.85 8.80 12.78
CA GLY A 160 6.93 9.34 11.76
C GLY A 160 7.61 10.30 10.78
N GLN A 161 8.52 11.17 11.24
CA GLN A 161 9.30 12.04 10.36
C GLN A 161 10.21 11.22 9.44
N ALA A 162 10.89 10.19 9.97
CA ALA A 162 11.74 9.31 9.17
C ALA A 162 10.92 8.57 8.10
N GLN A 163 9.70 8.12 8.45
CA GLN A 163 8.81 7.44 7.51
C GLN A 163 8.34 8.39 6.39
N ARG A 164 7.92 9.62 6.72
CA ARG A 164 7.57 10.65 5.72
C ARG A 164 8.75 10.95 4.78
N VAL A 165 9.96 11.04 5.31
CA VAL A 165 11.18 11.19 4.48
C VAL A 165 11.40 9.97 3.58
N GLY A 166 11.10 8.76 4.05
CA GLY A 166 11.12 7.53 3.25
C GLY A 166 10.15 7.59 2.07
N VAL A 167 8.93 8.08 2.32
CA VAL A 167 7.91 8.32 1.27
C VAL A 167 8.38 9.41 0.30
N ALA A 168 8.90 10.54 0.80
CA ALA A 168 9.46 11.60 -0.04
C ALA A 168 10.56 11.08 -0.98
N ARG A 169 11.46 10.24 -0.46
CA ARG A 169 12.52 9.61 -1.25
C ARG A 169 11.96 8.71 -2.35
N ALA A 170 10.93 7.92 -2.03
CA ALA A 170 10.30 7.02 -2.97
C ALA A 170 9.61 7.77 -4.11
N LEU A 171 9.01 8.95 -3.82
CA LEU A 171 8.33 9.80 -4.79
C LEU A 171 9.26 10.75 -5.56
N ALA A 172 10.51 10.91 -5.14
CA ALA A 172 11.42 11.94 -5.67
C ALA A 172 11.76 11.78 -7.15
N ALA A 173 11.80 10.54 -7.66
CA ALA A 173 12.03 10.23 -9.07
C ALA A 173 10.72 10.22 -9.90
N ASP A 174 9.60 10.64 -9.32
CA ASP A 174 8.27 10.62 -9.93
C ASP A 174 7.89 9.25 -10.54
N PRO A 175 7.97 8.14 -9.75
CA PRO A 175 7.75 6.80 -10.27
C PRO A 175 6.30 6.59 -10.70
N GLY A 176 6.06 5.68 -11.67
CA GLY A 176 4.71 5.23 -12.04
C GLY A 176 4.12 4.23 -11.03
N VAL A 177 4.98 3.51 -10.32
CA VAL A 177 4.63 2.49 -9.31
C VAL A 177 5.30 2.82 -7.98
N LEU A 178 4.52 2.68 -6.90
CA LEU A 178 4.99 2.83 -5.52
C LEU A 178 4.72 1.52 -4.76
N LEU A 179 5.76 0.89 -4.28
CA LEU A 179 5.69 -0.33 -3.46
C LEU A 179 5.89 0.04 -2.00
N MET A 180 4.97 -0.35 -1.12
CA MET A 180 5.00 -0.04 0.30
C MET A 180 4.95 -1.33 1.14
N ASP A 181 6.01 -1.63 1.88
CA ASP A 181 6.16 -2.83 2.70
C ASP A 181 5.94 -2.47 4.19
N GLU A 182 4.72 -2.68 4.70
CA GLU A 182 4.29 -2.34 6.06
C GLU A 182 4.73 -0.94 6.53
N PRO A 183 4.45 0.13 5.76
CA PRO A 183 5.10 1.44 5.97
C PRO A 183 4.71 2.10 7.29
N PHE A 184 3.66 1.66 7.95
CA PHE A 184 3.18 2.25 9.21
C PHE A 184 3.38 1.34 10.44
N GLY A 185 3.97 0.14 10.27
CA GLY A 185 4.12 -0.85 11.32
C GLY A 185 4.95 -0.38 12.54
N ALA A 186 5.91 0.51 12.33
CA ALA A 186 6.79 1.03 13.39
C ALA A 186 6.43 2.46 13.85
N VAL A 187 5.23 2.95 13.52
CA VAL A 187 4.80 4.33 13.78
C VAL A 187 3.76 4.37 14.90
N ASP A 188 3.84 5.39 15.76
CA ASP A 188 2.85 5.67 16.80
C ASP A 188 1.43 5.76 16.22
N PRO A 189 0.38 5.25 16.91
CA PRO A 189 -0.99 5.20 16.38
C PRO A 189 -1.57 6.57 15.97
N LEU A 190 -1.23 7.66 16.65
CA LEU A 190 -1.72 8.98 16.31
C LEU A 190 -1.08 9.48 15.01
N VAL A 191 0.25 9.34 14.91
CA VAL A 191 1.02 9.71 13.72
C VAL A 191 0.66 8.81 12.53
N ARG A 192 0.35 7.52 12.78
CA ARG A 192 -0.11 6.59 11.75
C ARG A 192 -1.37 7.10 11.04
N ARG A 193 -2.39 7.53 11.78
CA ARG A 193 -3.63 8.09 11.20
C ARG A 193 -3.38 9.33 10.35
N GLU A 194 -2.44 10.18 10.75
CA GLU A 194 -2.05 11.34 9.94
C GLU A 194 -1.40 10.91 8.62
N LEU A 195 -0.47 9.94 8.68
CA LEU A 195 0.21 9.41 7.49
C LEU A 195 -0.75 8.72 6.52
N GLN A 196 -1.73 7.99 7.04
CA GLN A 196 -2.77 7.34 6.22
C GLN A 196 -3.60 8.38 5.46
N ARG A 197 -4.07 9.44 6.14
CA ARG A 197 -4.81 10.54 5.49
C ARG A 197 -3.96 11.26 4.45
N GLU A 198 -2.68 11.48 4.75
CA GLU A 198 -1.73 12.08 3.83
C GLU A 198 -1.55 11.22 2.57
N LEU A 199 -1.41 9.89 2.73
CA LEU A 199 -1.27 8.96 1.62
C LEU A 199 -2.51 8.98 0.70
N ILE A 200 -3.72 9.01 1.26
CA ILE A 200 -4.97 9.12 0.49
C ILE A 200 -4.96 10.41 -0.34
N ARG A 201 -4.59 11.54 0.28
CA ARG A 201 -4.53 12.83 -0.42
C ARG A 201 -3.49 12.82 -1.54
N ILE A 202 -2.29 12.32 -1.27
CA ILE A 202 -1.21 12.21 -2.26
C ILE A 202 -1.64 11.32 -3.43
N GLN A 203 -2.31 10.21 -3.16
CA GLN A 203 -2.80 9.31 -4.20
C GLN A 203 -3.84 9.98 -5.09
N ALA A 204 -4.77 10.74 -4.52
CA ALA A 204 -5.75 11.51 -5.28
C ALA A 204 -5.10 12.53 -6.22
N ASP A 205 -4.01 13.17 -5.76
CA ASP A 205 -3.30 14.20 -6.53
C ASP A 205 -2.36 13.60 -7.60
N LEU A 206 -1.69 12.48 -7.30
CA LEU A 206 -0.63 11.91 -8.14
C LEU A 206 -1.09 10.74 -9.01
N ALA A 207 -2.21 10.10 -8.69
CA ALA A 207 -2.79 8.95 -9.40
C ALA A 207 -1.75 7.86 -9.74
N LYS A 208 -0.83 7.54 -8.79
CA LYS A 208 0.20 6.50 -8.97
C LYS A 208 -0.38 5.11 -8.71
N THR A 209 0.20 4.07 -9.31
CA THR A 209 -0.12 2.69 -8.91
C THR A 209 0.59 2.37 -7.61
N ILE A 210 -0.17 2.05 -6.56
CA ILE A 210 0.37 1.72 -5.24
C ILE A 210 0.09 0.26 -4.93
N VAL A 211 1.12 -0.49 -4.59
CA VAL A 211 0.98 -1.81 -3.96
C VAL A 211 1.36 -1.67 -2.49
N PHE A 212 0.38 -1.81 -1.64
CA PHE A 212 0.50 -1.61 -0.21
C PHE A 212 0.41 -2.95 0.52
N VAL A 213 1.43 -3.30 1.29
CA VAL A 213 1.47 -4.53 2.10
C VAL A 213 1.19 -4.17 3.55
N THR A 214 0.24 -4.86 4.15
CA THR A 214 -0.06 -4.75 5.59
C THR A 214 -0.60 -6.06 6.15
N HIS A 215 -0.60 -6.19 7.47
CA HIS A 215 -1.34 -7.19 8.22
C HIS A 215 -2.49 -6.57 9.02
N ASP A 216 -2.65 -5.25 8.95
CA ASP A 216 -3.68 -4.49 9.64
C ASP A 216 -4.91 -4.35 8.74
N VAL A 217 -6.05 -4.89 9.22
CA VAL A 217 -7.33 -4.88 8.49
C VAL A 217 -7.87 -3.46 8.32
N ASP A 218 -7.72 -2.61 9.35
CA ASP A 218 -8.22 -1.23 9.28
C ASP A 218 -7.45 -0.40 8.25
N GLU A 219 -6.14 -0.62 8.13
CA GLU A 219 -5.34 -0.01 7.06
C GLU A 219 -5.81 -0.47 5.68
N ALA A 220 -6.07 -1.77 5.52
CA ALA A 220 -6.50 -2.32 4.24
C ALA A 220 -7.85 -1.77 3.80
N LEU A 221 -8.81 -1.72 4.71
CA LEU A 221 -10.15 -1.20 4.44
C LEU A 221 -10.17 0.31 4.21
N LEU A 222 -9.24 1.05 4.85
CA LEU A 222 -9.16 2.51 4.72
C LEU A 222 -8.46 2.96 3.43
N LEU A 223 -7.40 2.25 3.03
CA LEU A 223 -6.48 2.72 1.99
C LEU A 223 -6.71 2.06 0.63
N GLY A 224 -7.27 0.83 0.60
CA GLY A 224 -7.37 0.04 -0.61
C GLY A 224 -8.56 0.42 -1.49
N ASP A 225 -8.30 0.77 -2.75
CA ASP A 225 -9.33 0.71 -3.80
C ASP A 225 -9.70 -0.75 -4.05
N GLU A 226 -8.72 -1.64 -3.91
CA GLU A 226 -8.87 -3.08 -3.97
C GLU A 226 -8.03 -3.74 -2.88
N VAL A 227 -8.58 -4.74 -2.21
CA VAL A 227 -7.91 -5.55 -1.20
C VAL A 227 -7.81 -6.99 -1.69
N ILE A 228 -6.61 -7.57 -1.65
CA ILE A 228 -6.35 -8.97 -1.90
C ILE A 228 -5.94 -9.61 -0.58
N LEU A 229 -6.87 -10.34 0.04
CA LEU A 229 -6.58 -11.10 1.27
C LEU A 229 -5.88 -12.41 0.90
N LEU A 230 -4.70 -12.60 1.49
CA LEU A 230 -3.81 -13.73 1.23
C LEU A 230 -3.75 -14.68 2.42
N SER A 231 -3.88 -15.96 2.15
CA SER A 231 -3.54 -17.05 3.04
C SER A 231 -2.09 -17.55 2.81
N GLU A 232 -1.67 -18.60 3.50
CA GLU A 232 -0.32 -19.19 3.41
C GLU A 232 0.04 -19.53 1.96
N GLY A 233 1.29 -19.26 1.57
CA GLY A 233 1.76 -19.45 0.18
C GLY A 233 1.27 -18.38 -0.79
N ALA A 234 0.81 -17.24 -0.29
CA ALA A 234 0.22 -16.13 -1.05
C ALA A 234 -1.01 -16.56 -1.88
N ARG A 235 -1.77 -17.55 -1.41
CA ARG A 235 -3.03 -17.93 -2.06
C ARG A 235 -4.08 -16.86 -1.80
N ILE A 236 -4.78 -16.43 -2.82
CA ILE A 236 -5.87 -15.46 -2.72
C ILE A 236 -7.05 -16.15 -2.01
N ALA A 237 -7.35 -15.69 -0.79
CA ALA A 237 -8.54 -16.12 -0.07
C ALA A 237 -9.78 -15.36 -0.55
N GLN A 238 -9.64 -14.03 -0.70
CA GLN A 238 -10.68 -13.19 -1.30
C GLN A 238 -10.04 -11.95 -1.92
N ARG A 239 -10.70 -11.40 -2.93
CA ARG A 239 -10.32 -10.17 -3.63
C ARG A 239 -11.57 -9.34 -3.88
N GLY A 240 -11.49 -8.03 -3.64
CA GLY A 240 -12.58 -7.08 -3.86
C GLY A 240 -12.31 -5.75 -3.17
N THR A 241 -13.29 -4.88 -3.15
CA THR A 241 -13.26 -3.66 -2.33
C THR A 241 -13.37 -4.00 -0.85
N GLY A 242 -12.95 -3.09 0.02
CA GLY A 242 -13.11 -3.30 1.46
C GLY A 242 -14.56 -3.53 1.88
N ALA A 243 -15.52 -2.86 1.22
CA ALA A 243 -16.94 -3.04 1.47
C ALA A 243 -17.44 -4.45 1.08
N GLU A 244 -16.99 -4.97 -0.08
CA GLU A 244 -17.35 -6.33 -0.53
C GLU A 244 -16.79 -7.40 0.42
N LEU A 245 -15.55 -7.26 0.89
CA LEU A 245 -14.95 -8.19 1.82
C LEU A 245 -15.69 -8.27 3.16
N VAL A 246 -16.18 -7.13 3.64
CA VAL A 246 -16.93 -7.05 4.92
C VAL A 246 -18.37 -7.53 4.74
N ALA A 247 -19.02 -7.20 3.62
CA ALA A 247 -20.43 -7.52 3.39
C ALA A 247 -20.65 -9.01 3.05
N ASP A 248 -19.71 -9.63 2.32
CA ASP A 248 -19.84 -11.01 1.84
C ASP A 248 -18.48 -11.75 1.91
N PRO A 249 -18.05 -12.15 3.13
CA PRO A 249 -16.81 -12.90 3.28
C PRO A 249 -16.93 -14.29 2.65
N ALA A 250 -15.92 -14.64 1.81
CA ALA A 250 -15.95 -15.86 0.99
C ALA A 250 -15.99 -17.16 1.81
N ASP A 251 -15.43 -17.15 3.01
CA ASP A 251 -15.41 -18.30 3.93
C ASP A 251 -15.15 -17.85 5.39
N ASP A 252 -15.19 -18.82 6.32
CA ASP A 252 -14.92 -18.60 7.74
C ASP A 252 -13.50 -18.07 8.03
N PHE A 253 -12.52 -18.38 7.18
CA PHE A 253 -11.17 -17.83 7.33
C PHE A 253 -11.18 -16.33 7.08
N VAL A 254 -11.83 -15.89 6.02
CA VAL A 254 -11.97 -14.46 5.68
C VAL A 254 -12.74 -13.73 6.78
N ALA A 255 -13.88 -14.26 7.21
CA ALA A 255 -14.69 -13.68 8.27
C ALA A 255 -13.88 -13.48 9.57
N ARG A 256 -13.19 -14.53 10.03
CA ARG A 256 -12.31 -14.46 11.22
C ARG A 256 -11.16 -13.47 11.04
N PHE A 257 -10.51 -13.48 9.88
CA PHE A 257 -9.38 -12.58 9.63
C PHE A 257 -9.81 -11.10 9.67
N LEU A 258 -11.00 -10.80 9.16
CA LEU A 258 -11.58 -9.47 9.19
C LEU A 258 -12.17 -9.10 10.55
N GLY A 259 -12.22 -10.03 11.52
CA GLY A 259 -12.82 -9.81 12.85
C GLY A 259 -14.34 -9.71 12.82
N LEU A 260 -14.99 -10.40 11.89
CA LEU A 260 -16.46 -10.40 11.75
C LEU A 260 -17.13 -11.46 12.63
N ASP A 261 -16.40 -12.53 13.01
CA ASP A 261 -16.92 -13.63 13.83
C ASP A 261 -17.17 -13.23 15.30
N ASP A 262 -16.29 -12.40 15.88
CA ASP A 262 -16.31 -12.07 17.30
C ASP A 262 -17.22 -10.90 17.64
N SER A 263 -18.12 -10.52 16.76
CA SER A 263 -19.00 -9.35 16.91
C SER A 263 -18.26 -8.01 17.22
N GLU A 264 -16.93 -8.00 17.26
CA GLU A 264 -16.16 -6.76 17.53
C GLU A 264 -16.42 -5.66 16.49
N ARG A 265 -16.69 -6.07 15.25
CA ARG A 265 -17.07 -5.18 14.14
C ARG A 265 -18.57 -5.13 13.88
N ALA A 266 -19.36 -5.91 14.63
CA ALA A 266 -20.82 -5.86 14.51
C ALA A 266 -21.33 -4.53 15.03
N LEU A 267 -21.93 -3.76 14.14
CA LEU A 267 -22.54 -2.49 14.48
C LEU A 267 -24.06 -2.70 14.63
N ARG A 268 -24.63 -2.10 15.68
CA ARG A 268 -26.07 -2.10 15.90
C ARG A 268 -26.61 -0.71 15.67
N LEU A 269 -27.71 -0.64 14.94
CA LEU A 269 -28.40 0.61 14.70
C LEU A 269 -29.56 0.71 15.70
N HIS A 270 -29.60 1.80 16.45
CA HIS A 270 -30.65 2.13 17.38
C HIS A 270 -31.29 3.47 17.03
N GLU A 271 -32.61 3.57 17.08
CA GLU A 271 -33.29 4.85 16.96
C GLU A 271 -33.40 5.50 18.35
N ILE A 272 -32.77 6.64 18.56
CA ILE A 272 -32.81 7.41 19.79
C ILE A 272 -33.16 8.86 19.45
N ALA A 273 -34.27 9.35 19.97
CA ALA A 273 -34.77 10.71 19.71
C ALA A 273 -34.90 11.07 18.22
N GLY A 274 -35.37 10.11 17.40
CA GLY A 274 -35.53 10.30 15.96
C GLY A 274 -34.22 10.33 15.16
N ARG A 275 -33.09 9.88 15.76
CA ARG A 275 -31.80 9.75 15.11
C ARG A 275 -31.31 8.31 15.16
N HIS A 276 -30.67 7.86 14.07
CA HIS A 276 -30.04 6.56 14.01
C HIS A 276 -28.66 6.61 14.68
N VAL A 277 -28.55 5.99 15.87
CA VAL A 277 -27.31 5.91 16.65
C VAL A 277 -26.64 4.56 16.39
N VAL A 278 -25.38 4.60 16.01
CA VAL A 278 -24.55 3.41 15.77
C VAL A 278 -23.83 3.04 17.06
N GLN A 279 -23.98 1.79 17.49
CA GLN A 279 -23.29 1.23 18.65
C GLN A 279 -22.48 0.00 18.25
N ASP A 280 -21.36 -0.24 18.95
CA ASP A 280 -20.59 -1.48 18.81
C ASP A 280 -21.31 -2.65 19.50
N ALA A 281 -20.74 -3.84 19.36
CA ALA A 281 -21.29 -5.07 19.95
C ALA A 281 -21.41 -5.03 21.48
N VAL A 282 -20.61 -4.19 22.15
CA VAL A 282 -20.58 -4.03 23.61
C VAL A 282 -21.53 -2.90 24.08
N GLY A 283 -22.24 -2.26 23.14
CA GLY A 283 -23.19 -1.19 23.41
C GLY A 283 -22.58 0.21 23.57
N ARG A 284 -21.32 0.41 23.18
CA ARG A 284 -20.70 1.75 23.19
C ARG A 284 -21.15 2.53 21.95
N THR A 285 -21.60 3.76 22.14
CA THR A 285 -21.99 4.65 21.05
C THR A 285 -20.76 5.09 20.26
N LEU A 286 -20.76 4.83 18.96
CA LEU A 286 -19.69 5.20 18.03
C LEU A 286 -20.01 6.51 17.31
N GLY A 287 -21.30 6.81 17.08
CA GLY A 287 -21.73 8.01 16.40
C GLY A 287 -23.20 7.97 16.02
N VAL A 288 -23.60 8.97 15.25
CA VAL A 288 -24.92 9.06 14.65
C VAL A 288 -24.74 8.82 13.15
N LEU A 289 -25.60 7.97 12.57
CA LEU A 289 -25.65 7.82 11.12
C LEU A 289 -26.27 9.11 10.56
N ASP A 290 -25.52 9.82 9.76
CA ASP A 290 -26.03 10.98 9.03
C ASP A 290 -26.84 10.41 7.86
N ALA A 291 -28.14 10.25 8.08
CA ALA A 291 -29.02 9.75 7.04
C ALA A 291 -29.10 10.79 5.93
N ALA A 292 -28.45 10.52 4.82
CA ALA A 292 -29.04 10.90 3.54
C ALA A 292 -30.37 10.12 3.49
N GLU A 293 -31.45 10.78 3.82
CA GLU A 293 -32.78 10.21 4.12
C GLU A 293 -33.36 9.30 3.03
N ASP A 294 -32.79 9.29 1.84
CA ASP A 294 -33.31 8.58 0.67
C ASP A 294 -32.64 7.23 0.34
N ALA A 295 -31.45 6.94 0.83
CA ALA A 295 -30.73 5.74 0.42
C ALA A 295 -31.18 4.45 1.16
N LEU A 296 -31.63 4.55 2.40
CA LEU A 296 -32.14 3.41 3.18
C LEU A 296 -33.60 3.05 2.83
N ALA A 297 -34.40 4.02 2.42
CA ALA A 297 -35.76 3.79 1.97
C ALA A 297 -35.83 3.09 0.60
N ALA A 298 -34.82 3.27 -0.23
CA ALA A 298 -34.71 2.63 -1.55
C ALA A 298 -34.24 1.16 -1.51
N ALA A 299 -33.62 0.73 -0.39
CA ALA A 299 -33.06 -0.62 -0.25
C ALA A 299 -34.10 -1.68 0.22
N HIS A 300 -35.28 -1.27 0.69
CA HIS A 300 -36.38 -2.19 1.05
C HIS A 300 -37.69 -1.76 0.39
N PRO A 301 -37.95 -2.19 -0.86
CA PRO A 301 -39.29 -2.12 -1.37
C PRO A 301 -40.17 -3.03 -0.50
N HIS A 302 -41.14 -2.44 0.18
CA HIS A 302 -42.19 -3.15 0.92
C HIS A 302 -42.75 -4.33 0.11
N GLU A 303 -42.51 -5.55 0.53
CA GLU A 303 -43.42 -6.64 0.23
C GLU A 303 -44.74 -6.32 0.92
N ALA A 304 -45.67 -5.77 0.17
CA ALA A 304 -47.05 -5.65 0.58
C ALA A 304 -47.61 -7.07 0.72
N VAL A 305 -47.80 -7.51 1.96
CA VAL A 305 -48.60 -8.69 2.28
C VAL A 305 -50.02 -8.35 1.90
N GLY A 306 -50.49 -8.92 0.76
CA GLY A 306 -51.88 -8.94 0.39
C GLY A 306 -52.63 -9.95 1.27
N THR A 307 -53.69 -9.51 1.87
CA THR A 307 -54.75 -10.28 2.52
C THR A 307 -55.33 -11.37 1.63
#